data_0b31b8d47be8ffe96128697c95d54f52
#
_entry.id   0b31b8d47be8ffe96128697c95d54f52
#
_cell.length_a   1.000
_cell.length_b   1.000
_cell.length_c   1.000
_cell.angle_alpha   90.00
_cell.angle_beta   90.00
_cell.angle_gamma   90.00
#
_symmetry.space_group_name_H-M   'P 1'
#
loop_
_entity.id
_entity.type
_entity.pdbx_description
1 polymer ?
#
loop_
_entity_poly.entity_id
_entity_poly.type
_entity_poly.pdbx_seq_one_letter_code
_entity_poly.pdbx_strand_id
1 'polypeptide(L)'
;CVAPDRFSHGETMINNDVLRSIRYMLDLSDNKVIELISLPDPAYSIDKAQLDGFLKKEDEEGFVQCRDVVLAHFLDGLVLHCRGRNENLPPRPVEKRVNNNVVLKKLRVAFELKDVDMHQVFSEAGFPISKPEMSALFRQPGHKNFRLCGDQLLRNFLKGLTLRVRGA
;
A
#
# COMPACT_ATOMS: atom_id res chain seq x y z
N CYS A 1 -10.95 14.75 5.90
CA CYS A 1 -10.86 13.50 6.63
C CYS A 1 -11.58 12.40 5.88
N VAL A 2 -10.95 11.30 5.75
CA VAL A 2 -11.55 10.13 5.11
C VAL A 2 -12.68 9.62 6.01
N ALA A 3 -13.82 9.33 5.43
CA ALA A 3 -14.92 8.73 6.17
C ALA A 3 -14.55 7.26 6.42
N PRO A 4 -13.98 6.93 7.56
CA PRO A 4 -13.50 5.57 7.80
C PRO A 4 -14.63 4.55 7.85
N ASP A 5 -15.82 5.02 8.13
CA ASP A 5 -16.96 4.15 8.32
C ASP A 5 -17.43 3.44 7.06
N ARG A 6 -16.99 3.93 5.90
CA ARG A 6 -17.35 3.29 4.64
C ARG A 6 -16.89 1.84 4.57
N PHE A 7 -15.85 1.53 5.30
CA PHE A 7 -15.26 0.20 5.26
C PHE A 7 -15.68 -0.66 6.44
N SER A 8 -16.47 -0.11 7.36
CA SER A 8 -16.85 -0.83 8.56
C SER A 8 -17.87 -1.93 8.33
N HIS A 9 -18.43 -2.01 7.13
CA HIS A 9 -19.49 -2.95 6.79
C HIS A 9 -18.99 -4.18 6.03
N GLY A 10 -17.71 -4.51 6.14
CA GLY A 10 -17.17 -5.69 5.51
C GLY A 10 -16.90 -5.53 4.01
N GLU A 11 -16.89 -4.31 3.51
CA GLU A 11 -16.55 -4.07 2.12
C GLU A 11 -15.11 -4.50 1.84
N THR A 12 -14.91 -5.18 0.71
CA THR A 12 -13.59 -5.60 0.27
C THR A 12 -12.74 -4.39 -0.08
N MET A 13 -11.49 -4.37 0.39
CA MET A 13 -10.51 -3.38 -0.06
C MET A 13 -10.02 -3.76 -1.44
N ILE A 14 -10.03 -2.81 -2.35
CA ILE A 14 -9.49 -3.00 -3.69
C ILE A 14 -8.24 -2.13 -3.87
N ASN A 15 -7.50 -2.39 -4.93
CA ASN A 15 -6.24 -1.68 -5.20
C ASN A 15 -6.45 -0.17 -5.27
N ASN A 16 -7.60 0.27 -5.78
CA ASN A 16 -7.93 1.69 -5.85
C ASN A 16 -7.96 2.33 -4.47
N ASP A 17 -8.48 1.61 -3.47
CA ASP A 17 -8.54 2.11 -2.10
C ASP A 17 -7.13 2.29 -1.53
N VAL A 18 -6.26 1.33 -1.80
CA VAL A 18 -4.86 1.40 -1.35
C VAL A 18 -4.16 2.59 -1.99
N LEU A 19 -4.32 2.75 -3.30
CA LEU A 19 -3.70 3.85 -4.04
C LEU A 19 -4.18 5.21 -3.51
N ARG A 20 -5.48 5.39 -3.34
CA ARG A 20 -6.04 6.62 -2.79
C ARG A 20 -5.53 6.91 -1.38
N SER A 21 -5.46 5.87 -0.56
CA SER A 21 -5.01 6.01 0.82
C SER A 21 -3.56 6.50 0.90
N ILE A 22 -2.68 5.91 0.10
CA ILE A 22 -1.26 6.29 0.09
C ILE A 22 -1.09 7.69 -0.52
N ARG A 23 -1.85 7.98 -1.57
CA ARG A 23 -1.81 9.32 -2.17
C ARG A 23 -2.18 10.39 -1.14
N TYR A 24 -3.22 10.15 -0.36
CA TYR A 24 -3.63 11.06 0.71
C TYR A 24 -2.58 11.15 1.81
N MET A 25 -2.09 9.98 2.25
CA MET A 25 -1.09 9.87 3.32
C MET A 25 0.13 10.73 3.05
N LEU A 26 0.62 10.71 1.82
CA LEU A 26 1.85 11.40 1.43
C LEU A 26 1.59 12.70 0.67
N ASP A 27 0.33 13.08 0.50
CA ASP A 27 -0.06 14.28 -0.22
C ASP A 27 0.58 14.35 -1.62
N LEU A 28 0.46 13.26 -2.37
CA LEU A 28 1.09 13.14 -3.68
C LEU A 28 0.25 13.83 -4.75
N SER A 29 0.92 14.58 -5.63
CA SER A 29 0.29 15.11 -6.83
C SER A 29 0.07 14.00 -7.84
N ASP A 30 -0.81 14.24 -8.81
CA ASP A 30 -1.05 13.28 -9.90
C ASP A 30 0.24 12.96 -10.65
N ASN A 31 1.03 13.99 -10.94
CA ASN A 31 2.30 13.80 -11.64
C ASN A 31 3.26 12.95 -10.83
N LYS A 32 3.28 13.12 -9.51
CA LYS A 32 4.16 12.34 -8.64
C LYS A 32 3.73 10.87 -8.61
N VAL A 33 2.43 10.61 -8.56
CA VAL A 33 1.92 9.23 -8.62
C VAL A 33 2.34 8.57 -9.92
N ILE A 34 2.17 9.26 -11.04
CA ILE A 34 2.56 8.73 -12.36
C ILE A 34 4.07 8.46 -12.40
N GLU A 35 4.87 9.37 -11.88
CA GLU A 35 6.33 9.22 -11.81
C GLU A 35 6.70 7.97 -11.00
N LEU A 36 6.08 7.76 -9.85
CA LEU A 36 6.38 6.60 -9.01
C LEU A 36 6.03 5.29 -9.71
N ILE A 37 4.92 5.26 -10.45
CA ILE A 37 4.51 4.06 -11.19
C ILE A 37 5.53 3.68 -12.25
N SER A 38 6.17 4.66 -12.90
CA SER A 38 7.16 4.39 -13.94
C SER A 38 8.58 4.20 -13.39
N LEU A 39 8.81 4.49 -12.12
CA LEU A 39 10.16 4.47 -11.55
C LEU A 39 10.83 3.09 -11.57
N PRO A 40 10.14 1.97 -11.24
CA PRO A 40 10.79 0.66 -11.30
C PRO A 40 11.13 0.22 -12.72
N ASP A 41 10.31 0.62 -13.70
CA ASP A 41 10.48 0.24 -15.09
C ASP A 41 9.99 1.39 -15.97
N PRO A 42 10.91 2.18 -16.53
CA PRO A 42 10.52 3.34 -17.36
C PRO A 42 9.68 2.99 -18.59
N ALA A 43 9.72 1.73 -19.03
CA ALA A 43 8.88 1.28 -20.15
C ALA A 43 7.41 1.11 -19.75
N TYR A 44 7.12 1.07 -18.47
CA TYR A 44 5.74 0.96 -17.97
C TYR A 44 5.30 2.32 -17.40
N SER A 45 4.24 2.88 -17.96
CA SER A 45 3.70 4.13 -17.45
C SER A 45 2.20 4.19 -17.70
N ILE A 46 1.55 5.11 -16.99
CA ILE A 46 0.14 5.41 -17.21
C ILE A 46 0.01 6.90 -17.49
N ASP A 47 -1.07 7.29 -18.15
CA ASP A 47 -1.35 8.70 -18.39
C ASP A 47 -2.30 9.24 -17.31
N LYS A 48 -2.53 10.54 -17.35
CA LYS A 48 -3.37 11.22 -16.36
C LYS A 48 -4.82 10.75 -16.41
N ALA A 49 -5.33 10.46 -17.61
CA ALA A 49 -6.70 9.99 -17.76
C ALA A 49 -6.89 8.63 -17.09
N GLN A 50 -5.91 7.74 -17.23
CA GLN A 50 -5.93 6.45 -16.55
C GLN A 50 -5.87 6.64 -15.03
N LEU A 51 -5.01 7.52 -14.56
CA LEU A 51 -4.91 7.79 -13.13
C LEU A 51 -6.21 8.34 -12.57
N ASP A 52 -6.84 9.26 -13.27
CA ASP A 52 -8.13 9.83 -12.83
C ASP A 52 -9.16 8.73 -12.59
N GLY A 53 -9.22 7.74 -13.49
CA GLY A 53 -10.12 6.59 -13.31
C GLY A 53 -9.77 5.75 -12.09
N PHE A 54 -8.49 5.54 -11.84
CA PHE A 54 -8.02 4.75 -10.69
C PHE A 54 -8.29 5.44 -9.36
N LEU A 55 -8.33 6.77 -9.35
CA LEU A 55 -8.54 7.54 -8.12
C LEU A 55 -10.02 7.73 -7.77
N LYS A 56 -10.93 7.37 -8.66
CA LYS A 56 -12.35 7.47 -8.39
C LYS A 56 -12.81 6.32 -7.50
N LYS A 57 -13.93 6.54 -6.83
CA LYS A 57 -14.59 5.50 -6.05
C LYS A 57 -15.45 4.65 -6.98
N GLU A 58 -15.77 3.44 -6.55
CA GLU A 58 -16.51 2.47 -7.37
C GLU A 58 -17.86 3.00 -7.87
N ASP A 59 -18.50 3.86 -7.08
CA ASP A 59 -19.82 4.41 -7.43
C ASP A 59 -19.72 5.71 -8.24
N GLU A 60 -18.53 6.19 -8.53
CA GLU A 60 -18.35 7.41 -9.30
C GLU A 60 -18.24 7.10 -10.80
N GLU A 61 -18.81 8.00 -11.61
CA GLU A 61 -18.69 7.88 -13.06
C GLU A 61 -17.23 8.00 -13.47
N GLY A 62 -16.83 7.14 -14.40
CA GLY A 62 -15.45 7.12 -14.88
C GLY A 62 -14.51 6.25 -14.06
N PHE A 63 -15.03 5.57 -13.04
CA PHE A 63 -14.22 4.64 -12.25
C PHE A 63 -13.60 3.56 -13.15
N VAL A 64 -12.31 3.31 -12.94
CA VAL A 64 -11.58 2.21 -13.59
C VAL A 64 -10.86 1.44 -12.48
N GLN A 65 -11.04 0.13 -12.46
CA GLN A 65 -10.39 -0.71 -11.46
C GLN A 65 -8.88 -0.73 -11.68
N CYS A 66 -8.13 -0.44 -10.61
CA CYS A 66 -6.68 -0.48 -10.63
C CYS A 66 -6.23 -1.95 -10.58
N ARG A 67 -5.54 -2.38 -11.62
CA ARG A 67 -5.04 -3.76 -11.68
C ARG A 67 -3.82 -3.93 -10.78
N ASP A 68 -3.55 -5.19 -10.41
CA ASP A 68 -2.41 -5.51 -9.55
C ASP A 68 -1.09 -4.99 -10.10
N VAL A 69 -0.89 -5.06 -11.42
CA VAL A 69 0.36 -4.61 -12.03
C VAL A 69 0.59 -3.11 -11.79
N VAL A 70 -0.47 -2.31 -11.85
CA VAL A 70 -0.36 -0.87 -11.60
C VAL A 70 0.04 -0.61 -10.15
N LEU A 71 -0.65 -1.25 -9.21
CA LEU A 71 -0.35 -1.08 -7.80
C LEU A 71 1.05 -1.60 -7.46
N ALA A 72 1.45 -2.73 -8.05
CA ALA A 72 2.79 -3.29 -7.85
C ALA A 72 3.87 -2.29 -8.28
N HIS A 73 3.71 -1.68 -9.45
CA HIS A 73 4.66 -0.65 -9.92
C HIS A 73 4.67 0.55 -9.00
N PHE A 74 3.49 0.99 -8.55
CA PHE A 74 3.41 2.12 -7.63
C PHE A 74 4.14 1.82 -6.31
N LEU A 75 3.91 0.66 -5.72
CA LEU A 75 4.53 0.28 -4.46
C LEU A 75 6.05 0.14 -4.60
N ASP A 76 6.52 -0.50 -5.66
CA ASP A 76 7.95 -0.62 -5.91
C ASP A 76 8.59 0.74 -6.19
N GLY A 77 7.88 1.60 -6.91
CA GLY A 77 8.34 2.97 -7.13
C GLY A 77 8.44 3.75 -5.83
N LEU A 78 7.47 3.57 -4.94
CA LEU A 78 7.49 4.20 -3.63
C LEU A 78 8.69 3.73 -2.81
N VAL A 79 8.98 2.44 -2.82
CA VAL A 79 10.15 1.89 -2.11
C VAL A 79 11.43 2.50 -2.68
N LEU A 80 11.58 2.56 -4.00
CA LEU A 80 12.75 3.16 -4.65
C LEU A 80 12.87 4.65 -4.32
N HIS A 81 11.76 5.36 -4.29
CA HIS A 81 11.77 6.78 -3.96
C HIS A 81 12.21 7.02 -2.50
N CYS A 82 11.74 6.19 -1.59
CA CYS A 82 12.03 6.36 -0.16
C CYS A 82 13.39 5.79 0.24
N ARG A 83 13.79 4.67 -0.37
CA ARG A 83 14.98 3.93 0.03
C ARG A 83 16.17 4.07 -0.93
N GLY A 84 15.91 4.53 -2.15
CA GLY A 84 16.92 4.58 -3.17
C GLY A 84 17.12 3.23 -3.86
N ARG A 85 17.85 3.27 -4.97
CA ARG A 85 18.15 2.09 -5.76
C ARG A 85 19.53 1.56 -5.39
N ASN A 86 19.62 0.26 -5.13
CA ASN A 86 20.91 -0.39 -4.91
C ASN A 86 21.47 -0.81 -6.26
N GLU A 87 22.43 -0.04 -6.77
CA GLU A 87 23.03 -0.27 -8.08
C GLU A 87 23.93 -1.52 -8.15
N ASN A 88 24.31 -2.04 -6.99
CA ASN A 88 25.13 -3.25 -6.91
C ASN A 88 24.32 -4.52 -7.09
N LEU A 89 23.00 -4.42 -7.09
CA LEU A 89 22.10 -5.56 -7.27
C LEU A 89 21.33 -5.38 -8.58
N PRO A 90 21.01 -6.49 -9.27
CA PRO A 90 20.16 -6.41 -10.45
C PRO A 90 18.78 -5.91 -10.06
N PRO A 91 18.07 -5.21 -10.95
CA PRO A 91 16.71 -4.78 -10.68
C PRO A 91 15.82 -6.00 -10.42
N ARG A 92 14.99 -5.90 -9.38
CA ARG A 92 14.02 -6.95 -9.10
C ARG A 92 12.85 -6.79 -10.05
N PRO A 93 12.33 -7.90 -10.61
CA PRO A 93 11.11 -7.80 -11.41
C PRO A 93 9.94 -7.36 -10.52
N VAL A 94 9.06 -6.54 -11.10
CA VAL A 94 7.85 -6.10 -10.41
C VAL A 94 6.88 -7.29 -10.32
N GLU A 95 6.27 -7.46 -9.17
CA GLU A 95 5.32 -8.54 -8.95
C GLU A 95 4.10 -8.38 -9.84
N LYS A 96 3.57 -9.49 -10.34
CA LYS A 96 2.39 -9.49 -11.21
C LYS A 96 1.09 -9.47 -10.42
N ARG A 97 1.13 -9.90 -9.16
CA ARG A 97 -0.03 -9.95 -8.29
C ARG A 97 0.29 -9.30 -6.96
N VAL A 98 -0.70 -8.65 -6.40
CA VAL A 98 -0.59 -7.96 -5.12
C VAL A 98 -1.71 -8.43 -4.21
N ASN A 99 -1.35 -8.83 -3.00
CA ASN A 99 -2.31 -9.08 -1.93
C ASN A 99 -2.01 -8.13 -0.77
N ASN A 100 -2.83 -8.18 0.27
CA ASN A 100 -2.65 -7.28 1.40
C ASN A 100 -1.31 -7.45 2.10
N ASN A 101 -0.78 -8.68 2.14
CA ASN A 101 0.53 -8.94 2.73
C ASN A 101 1.66 -8.24 1.95
N VAL A 102 1.55 -8.22 0.62
CA VAL A 102 2.51 -7.52 -0.23
C VAL A 102 2.46 -6.02 0.04
N VAL A 103 1.25 -5.44 0.12
CA VAL A 103 1.09 -4.02 0.44
C VAL A 103 1.75 -3.69 1.77
N LEU A 104 1.43 -4.50 2.79
CA LEU A 104 1.97 -4.30 4.13
C LEU A 104 3.50 -4.35 4.14
N LYS A 105 4.08 -5.34 3.46
CA LYS A 105 5.52 -5.51 3.36
C LYS A 105 6.20 -4.33 2.64
N LYS A 106 5.63 -3.90 1.52
CA LYS A 106 6.20 -2.79 0.76
C LYS A 106 6.17 -1.48 1.54
N LEU A 107 5.09 -1.23 2.26
CA LEU A 107 5.00 -0.03 3.09
C LEU A 107 5.98 -0.10 4.27
N ARG A 108 6.13 -1.27 4.87
CA ARG A 108 7.12 -1.47 5.94
C ARG A 108 8.52 -1.13 5.44
N VAL A 109 8.88 -1.62 4.26
CA VAL A 109 10.19 -1.36 3.66
C VAL A 109 10.35 0.12 3.31
N ALA A 110 9.35 0.70 2.65
CA ALA A 110 9.41 2.10 2.20
C ALA A 110 9.62 3.07 3.36
N PHE A 111 8.96 2.85 4.49
CA PHE A 111 9.03 3.73 5.64
C PHE A 111 10.01 3.25 6.71
N GLU A 112 10.79 2.21 6.44
CA GLU A 112 11.77 1.64 7.39
C GLU A 112 11.18 1.32 8.75
N LEU A 113 10.00 0.71 8.75
CA LEU A 113 9.31 0.40 10.01
C LEU A 113 9.89 -0.84 10.65
N LYS A 114 10.36 -0.70 11.89
CA LYS A 114 10.79 -1.82 12.71
C LYS A 114 9.57 -2.48 13.36
N ASP A 115 9.78 -3.63 13.99
CA ASP A 115 8.68 -4.32 14.67
C ASP A 115 7.96 -3.41 15.67
N VAL A 116 8.71 -2.63 16.44
CA VAL A 116 8.12 -1.71 17.42
C VAL A 116 7.27 -0.65 16.71
N ASP A 117 7.75 -0.14 15.58
CA ASP A 117 6.99 0.85 14.81
C ASP A 117 5.70 0.25 14.26
N MET A 118 5.77 -0.98 13.75
CA MET A 118 4.59 -1.67 13.24
C MET A 118 3.53 -1.84 14.33
N HIS A 119 3.96 -2.27 15.52
CA HIS A 119 3.04 -2.41 16.65
C HIS A 119 2.41 -1.06 17.03
N GLN A 120 3.18 0.00 17.01
CA GLN A 120 2.67 1.34 17.31
C GLN A 120 1.63 1.79 16.29
N VAL A 121 1.89 1.54 15.00
CA VAL A 121 0.95 1.91 13.94
C VAL A 121 -0.41 1.23 14.16
N PHE A 122 -0.39 -0.07 14.41
CA PHE A 122 -1.64 -0.80 14.67
C PHE A 122 -2.32 -0.31 15.96
N SER A 123 -1.55 -0.08 17.00
CA SER A 123 -2.08 0.37 18.29
C SER A 123 -2.73 1.75 18.17
N GLU A 124 -2.08 2.68 17.47
CA GLU A 124 -2.62 4.03 17.25
C GLU A 124 -3.90 4.02 16.42
N ALA A 125 -4.05 3.02 15.56
CA ALA A 125 -5.28 2.85 14.79
C ALA A 125 -6.40 2.24 15.64
N GLY A 126 -6.13 1.89 16.89
CA GLY A 126 -7.10 1.25 17.76
C GLY A 126 -7.23 -0.25 17.54
N PHE A 127 -6.24 -0.87 16.93
CA PHE A 127 -6.30 -2.30 16.57
C PHE A 127 -4.96 -2.98 16.89
N PRO A 128 -4.58 -3.08 18.17
CA PRO A 128 -3.29 -3.69 18.53
C PRO A 128 -3.25 -5.17 18.14
N ILE A 129 -2.08 -5.62 17.72
CA ILE A 129 -1.85 -7.03 17.39
C ILE A 129 -0.69 -7.57 18.21
N SER A 130 -0.69 -8.88 18.42
CA SER A 130 0.36 -9.54 19.19
C SER A 130 1.62 -9.76 18.35
N LYS A 131 2.74 -10.05 19.01
CA LYS A 131 4.00 -10.37 18.31
C LYS A 131 3.87 -11.58 17.40
N PRO A 132 3.25 -12.70 17.83
CA PRO A 132 3.04 -13.84 16.93
C PRO A 132 2.18 -13.49 15.72
N GLU A 133 1.14 -12.68 15.91
CA GLU A 133 0.30 -12.23 14.78
C GLU A 133 1.10 -11.40 13.78
N MET A 134 1.92 -10.48 14.27
CA MET A 134 2.79 -9.68 13.43
C MET A 134 3.75 -10.58 12.64
N SER A 135 4.41 -11.50 13.30
CA SER A 135 5.36 -12.40 12.65
C SER A 135 4.70 -13.24 11.55
N ALA A 136 3.46 -13.69 11.81
CA ALA A 136 2.73 -14.53 10.87
C ALA A 136 2.43 -13.79 9.56
N LEU A 137 2.22 -12.48 9.61
CA LEU A 137 1.93 -11.67 8.43
C LEU A 137 3.12 -11.56 7.47
N PHE A 138 4.34 -11.70 7.99
CA PHE A 138 5.57 -11.52 7.21
C PHE A 138 6.29 -12.83 6.88
N ARG A 139 5.70 -13.98 7.22
CA ARG A 139 6.29 -15.27 6.85
C ARG A 139 6.07 -15.55 5.36
N GLN A 140 6.84 -16.52 4.86
CA GLN A 140 6.67 -16.99 3.49
C GLN A 140 5.29 -17.62 3.33
N PRO A 141 4.63 -17.42 2.18
CA PRO A 141 3.27 -17.93 1.97
C PRO A 141 3.12 -19.44 2.17
N GLY A 142 4.17 -20.23 1.97
CA GLY A 142 4.11 -21.67 2.19
C GLY A 142 4.36 -22.11 3.62
N HIS A 143 4.68 -21.18 4.52
CA HIS A 143 4.98 -21.51 5.91
C HIS A 143 3.69 -21.84 6.67
N LYS A 144 3.75 -22.86 7.54
CA LYS A 144 2.56 -23.31 8.30
C LYS A 144 1.97 -22.22 9.20
N ASN A 145 2.79 -21.27 9.64
CA ASN A 145 2.35 -20.17 10.49
C ASN A 145 2.09 -18.89 9.71
N PHE A 146 2.09 -18.95 8.38
CA PHE A 146 1.75 -17.81 7.56
C PHE A 146 0.28 -17.44 7.75
N ARG A 147 0.00 -16.14 7.80
CA ARG A 147 -1.37 -15.64 7.89
C ARG A 147 -1.60 -14.57 6.84
N LEU A 148 -2.71 -14.69 6.13
CA LEU A 148 -3.15 -13.65 5.20
C LEU A 148 -3.60 -12.42 5.98
N CYS A 149 -3.19 -11.25 5.51
CA CYS A 149 -3.65 -9.99 6.07
C CYS A 149 -5.07 -9.72 5.56
N GLY A 150 -6.04 -9.72 6.45
CA GLY A 150 -7.42 -9.40 6.09
C GLY A 150 -7.57 -7.92 5.73
N ASP A 151 -8.66 -7.61 5.03
CA ASP A 151 -8.92 -6.25 4.59
C ASP A 151 -9.07 -5.27 5.76
N GLN A 152 -9.71 -5.70 6.85
CA GLN A 152 -9.88 -4.86 8.02
C GLN A 152 -8.52 -4.53 8.67
N LEU A 153 -7.63 -5.51 8.72
CA LEU A 153 -6.30 -5.31 9.30
C LEU A 153 -5.48 -4.33 8.45
N LEU A 154 -5.51 -4.50 7.12
CA LEU A 154 -4.82 -3.57 6.22
C LEU A 154 -5.39 -2.16 6.33
N ARG A 155 -6.70 -2.04 6.40
CA ARG A 155 -7.38 -0.75 6.55
C ARG A 155 -6.93 -0.03 7.81
N ASN A 156 -6.85 -0.76 8.92
CA ASN A 156 -6.37 -0.19 10.17
C ASN A 156 -4.90 0.20 10.09
N PHE A 157 -4.10 -0.61 9.43
CA PHE A 157 -2.69 -0.27 9.23
C PHE A 157 -2.53 1.03 8.43
N LEU A 158 -3.26 1.16 7.33
CA LEU A 158 -3.22 2.37 6.50
C LEU A 158 -3.68 3.60 7.29
N LYS A 159 -4.70 3.43 8.12
CA LYS A 159 -5.18 4.51 8.98
C LYS A 159 -4.11 4.94 9.99
N GLY A 160 -3.52 3.97 10.68
CA GLY A 160 -2.49 4.25 11.66
C GLY A 160 -1.24 4.87 11.04
N LEU A 161 -0.84 4.38 9.87
CA LEU A 161 0.30 4.93 9.16
C LEU A 161 0.02 6.36 8.69
N THR A 162 -1.20 6.64 8.24
CA THR A 162 -1.61 7.98 7.84
C THR A 162 -1.51 8.95 9.03
N LEU A 163 -1.99 8.53 10.21
CA LEU A 163 -1.88 9.34 11.42
C LEU A 163 -0.42 9.62 11.75
N ARG A 164 0.43 8.61 11.66
CA ARG A 164 1.86 8.75 11.95
C ARG A 164 2.56 9.71 10.98
N VAL A 165 2.27 9.57 9.69
CA VAL A 165 2.93 10.37 8.64
C VAL A 165 2.42 11.80 8.62
N ARG A 166 1.12 12.00 8.75
CA ARG A 166 0.55 13.34 8.72
C ARG A 166 0.55 14.04 10.08
N GLY A 167 0.80 13.32 11.15
CA GLY A 167 0.90 13.89 12.48
C GLY A 167 -0.44 14.31 13.09
N ALA A 168 -1.52 13.76 12.63
CA ALA A 168 -2.84 14.14 13.13
C ALA A 168 -3.69 12.96 13.48
#